data_73e70673dabadb363db20f38d8744097
#
_entry.id   73e70673dabadb363db20f38d8744097
#
_cell.length_a   1.000
_cell.length_b   1.000
_cell.length_c   1.000
_cell.angle_alpha   90.00
_cell.angle_beta   90.00
_cell.angle_gamma   90.00
#
_symmetry.space_group_name_H-M   'P 1'
#
loop_
_entity.id
_entity.type
_entity.pdbx_description
1 polymer ?
#
loop_
_entity_poly.entity_id
_entity_poly.type
_entity_poly.pdbx_seq_one_letter_code
_entity_poly.pdbx_strand_id
1 'polypeptide(L)'
;NVFDEVLERLRRTGAVERVSWYVAGRSAYRRWIEQGAQATGEVVREWEVVERGRRRTTSPAEIAAWEERLGVDTLWPALVADRRMTLGRLAKIRQDYTPHRSLTELRGIAVETAETLWEAFDRARPDVVLGFVPVTVGDYLAYLVARARGVTVLP
;
A
#
# COMPACT_ATOMS: atom_id res chain seq x y z
N ASN A 1 -3.18 -12.63 14.34
CA ASN A 1 -2.53 -11.44 13.80
C ASN A 1 -2.83 -10.26 14.73
N VAL A 2 -1.83 -9.42 15.04
CA VAL A 2 -1.99 -8.27 15.95
C VAL A 2 -3.16 -7.38 15.53
N PHE A 3 -3.30 -7.10 14.25
CA PHE A 3 -4.40 -6.29 13.73
C PHE A 3 -5.77 -6.93 13.93
N ASP A 4 -5.89 -8.25 13.79
CA ASP A 4 -7.18 -8.94 14.01
C ASP A 4 -7.60 -8.82 15.46
N GLU A 5 -6.66 -8.94 16.40
CA GLU A 5 -6.92 -8.82 17.84
C GLU A 5 -7.31 -7.39 18.22
N VAL A 6 -6.61 -6.39 17.70
CA VAL A 6 -6.96 -4.98 17.91
C VAL A 6 -8.35 -4.68 17.36
N LEU A 7 -8.64 -5.12 16.13
CA LEU A 7 -9.94 -4.90 15.49
C LEU A 7 -11.07 -5.60 16.22
N GLU A 8 -10.86 -6.81 16.72
CA GLU A 8 -11.86 -7.50 17.50
C GLU A 8 -12.21 -6.75 18.80
N ARG A 9 -11.19 -6.19 19.48
CA ARG A 9 -11.40 -5.34 20.65
C ARG A 9 -12.19 -4.08 20.29
N LEU A 10 -11.80 -3.39 19.22
CA LEU A 10 -12.48 -2.17 18.77
C LEU A 10 -13.93 -2.44 18.36
N ARG A 11 -14.21 -3.57 17.70
CA ARG A 11 -15.58 -3.98 17.32
C ARG A 11 -16.46 -4.22 18.55
N ARG A 12 -15.90 -4.85 19.61
CA ARG A 12 -16.64 -5.08 20.88
C ARG A 12 -17.06 -3.78 21.57
N THR A 13 -16.33 -2.71 21.37
CA THR A 13 -16.69 -1.38 21.92
C THR A 13 -17.68 -0.61 21.07
N GLY A 14 -18.04 -1.12 19.88
CA GLY A 14 -18.85 -0.39 18.92
C GLY A 14 -18.13 0.78 18.24
N ALA A 15 -16.82 0.93 18.47
CA ALA A 15 -16.04 2.04 17.93
C ALA A 15 -15.70 1.87 16.43
N VAL A 16 -15.86 0.68 15.87
CA VAL A 16 -15.54 0.39 14.47
C VAL A 16 -16.72 -0.27 13.77
N GLU A 17 -17.27 0.44 12.79
CA GLU A 17 -18.38 -0.04 11.97
C GLU A 17 -17.88 -0.82 10.75
N ARG A 18 -16.87 -0.28 10.05
CA ARG A 18 -16.37 -0.85 8.80
C ARG A 18 -14.85 -0.88 8.77
N VAL A 19 -14.28 -1.93 8.21
CA VAL A 19 -12.84 -2.12 8.08
C VAL A 19 -12.51 -2.46 6.63
N SER A 20 -11.65 -1.66 6.02
CA SER A 20 -11.05 -1.91 4.72
C SER A 20 -9.60 -2.35 4.90
N TRP A 21 -9.09 -3.14 3.97
CA TRP A 21 -7.77 -3.75 4.09
C TRP A 21 -6.90 -3.46 2.88
N TYR A 22 -5.65 -3.10 3.15
CA TYR A 22 -4.57 -3.17 2.18
C TYR A 22 -3.69 -4.37 2.50
N VAL A 23 -3.60 -5.33 1.59
CA VAL A 23 -2.93 -6.62 1.84
C VAL A 23 -1.73 -6.79 0.93
N ALA A 24 -0.53 -6.79 1.53
CA ALA A 24 0.74 -6.81 0.80
C ALA A 24 1.14 -8.18 0.25
N GLY A 25 0.62 -9.29 0.77
CA GLY A 25 1.09 -10.63 0.41
C GLY A 25 -0.01 -11.66 0.12
N ARG A 26 0.10 -12.37 -1.01
CA ARG A 26 -0.85 -13.43 -1.41
C ARG A 26 -0.99 -14.54 -0.37
N SER A 27 0.10 -14.96 0.25
CA SER A 27 0.09 -16.03 1.26
C SER A 27 -0.57 -15.57 2.56
N ALA A 28 -0.37 -14.31 2.94
CA ALA A 28 -1.05 -13.72 4.08
C ALA A 28 -2.56 -13.59 3.83
N TYR A 29 -2.93 -13.12 2.64
CA TYR A 29 -4.32 -13.02 2.22
C TYR A 29 -5.03 -14.38 2.23
N ARG A 30 -4.40 -15.42 1.63
CA ARG A 30 -4.98 -16.76 1.58
C ARG A 30 -5.24 -17.30 2.98
N ARG A 31 -4.26 -17.23 3.88
CA ARG A 31 -4.43 -17.66 5.28
C ARG A 31 -5.52 -16.89 6.00
N TRP A 32 -5.61 -15.60 5.76
CA TRP A 32 -6.63 -14.74 6.34
C TRP A 32 -8.04 -15.16 5.91
N ILE A 33 -8.26 -15.46 4.61
CA ILE A 33 -9.54 -15.98 4.11
C ILE A 33 -9.83 -17.39 4.64
N GLU A 34 -8.82 -18.29 4.68
CA GLU A 34 -8.94 -19.65 5.22
C GLU A 34 -9.33 -19.66 6.70
N GLN A 35 -8.95 -18.64 7.46
CA GLN A 35 -9.34 -18.44 8.85
C GLN A 35 -10.74 -17.83 9.02
N GLY A 36 -11.50 -17.69 7.95
CA GLY A 36 -12.86 -17.17 7.99
C GLY A 36 -12.96 -15.66 8.23
N ALA A 37 -11.84 -14.94 8.08
CA ALA A 37 -11.87 -13.50 8.24
C ALA A 37 -12.74 -12.84 7.14
N GLN A 38 -13.66 -12.00 7.58
CA GLN A 38 -14.54 -11.26 6.69
C GLN A 38 -14.14 -9.79 6.65
N ALA A 39 -13.87 -9.28 5.45
CA ALA A 39 -13.80 -7.85 5.22
C ALA A 39 -15.21 -7.28 5.28
N THR A 40 -15.43 -6.28 6.12
CA THR A 40 -16.69 -5.50 6.13
C THR A 40 -16.62 -4.31 5.18
N GLY A 41 -15.44 -4.03 4.63
CA GLY A 41 -15.15 -2.99 3.67
C GLY A 41 -14.36 -3.50 2.48
N GLU A 42 -13.66 -2.59 1.83
CA GLU A 42 -12.87 -2.87 0.63
C GLU A 42 -11.56 -3.63 0.95
N VAL A 43 -11.13 -4.47 0.02
CA VAL A 43 -9.84 -5.16 0.10
C VAL A 43 -9.00 -4.82 -1.11
N VAL A 44 -7.93 -4.03 -0.89
CA VAL A 44 -6.93 -3.74 -1.91
C VAL A 44 -5.81 -4.79 -1.82
N ARG A 45 -5.52 -5.45 -2.94
CA ARG A 45 -4.50 -6.49 -3.03
C ARG A 45 -3.27 -5.95 -3.74
N GLU A 46 -2.20 -5.69 -2.98
CA GLU A 46 -0.96 -5.08 -3.49
C GLU A 46 -0.42 -5.79 -4.75
N TRP A 47 -0.40 -7.11 -4.77
CA TRP A 47 0.17 -7.85 -5.91
C TRP A 47 -0.60 -7.65 -7.22
N GLU A 48 -1.90 -7.37 -7.17
CA GLU A 48 -2.70 -7.05 -8.36
C GLU A 48 -2.39 -5.63 -8.84
N VAL A 49 -2.25 -4.70 -7.90
CA VAL A 49 -1.84 -3.32 -8.17
C VAL A 49 -0.44 -3.28 -8.79
N VAL A 50 0.51 -3.98 -8.19
CA VAL A 50 1.89 -4.09 -8.70
C VAL A 50 1.91 -4.68 -10.12
N GLU A 51 1.11 -5.70 -10.39
CA GLU A 51 1.06 -6.32 -11.73
C GLU A 51 0.46 -5.39 -12.77
N ARG A 52 -0.55 -4.61 -12.43
CA ARG A 52 -1.09 -3.55 -13.32
C ARG A 52 -0.06 -2.45 -13.55
N GLY A 53 0.58 -1.98 -12.47
CA GLY A 53 1.58 -0.92 -12.53
C GLY A 53 2.80 -1.27 -13.39
N ARG A 54 3.23 -2.54 -13.35
CA ARG A 54 4.33 -3.02 -14.22
C ARG A 54 4.04 -2.90 -15.71
N ARG A 55 2.79 -2.96 -16.09
CA ARG A 55 2.34 -2.86 -17.50
C ARG A 55 1.97 -1.45 -17.90
N ARG A 56 1.92 -0.53 -16.93
CA ARG A 56 1.54 0.86 -17.15
C ARG A 56 2.70 1.65 -17.72
N THR A 57 2.43 2.36 -18.80
CA THR A 57 3.31 3.43 -19.29
C THR A 57 2.95 4.71 -18.56
N THR A 58 3.92 5.32 -17.90
CA THR A 58 3.71 6.52 -17.08
C THR A 58 4.62 7.63 -17.55
N SER A 59 4.04 8.79 -17.81
CA SER A 59 4.79 9.99 -18.18
C SER A 59 5.40 10.69 -16.97
N PRO A 60 6.47 11.49 -17.14
CA PRO A 60 6.97 12.33 -16.07
C PRO A 60 5.93 13.31 -15.51
N ALA A 61 5.01 13.80 -16.36
CA ALA A 61 3.95 14.71 -15.94
C ALA A 61 2.93 14.04 -15.01
N GLU A 62 2.61 12.75 -15.23
CA GLU A 62 1.74 11.99 -14.31
C GLU A 62 2.40 11.81 -12.95
N ILE A 63 3.70 11.54 -12.92
CA ILE A 63 4.45 11.40 -11.66
C ILE A 63 4.41 12.73 -10.89
N ALA A 64 4.75 13.84 -11.57
CA ALA A 64 4.74 15.16 -10.96
C ALA A 64 3.35 15.55 -10.42
N ALA A 65 2.29 15.21 -11.14
CA ALA A 65 0.92 15.45 -10.69
C ALA A 65 0.57 14.66 -9.41
N TRP A 66 1.08 13.44 -9.26
CA TRP A 66 0.91 12.67 -8.03
C TRP A 66 1.79 13.19 -6.89
N GLU A 67 3.02 13.61 -7.17
CA GLU A 67 3.91 14.25 -6.20
C GLU A 67 3.27 15.51 -5.61
N GLU A 68 2.74 16.38 -6.48
CA GLU A 68 2.00 17.56 -6.08
C GLU A 68 0.76 17.22 -5.25
N ARG A 69 -0.07 16.27 -5.72
CA ARG A 69 -1.30 15.85 -5.04
C ARG A 69 -1.04 15.28 -3.64
N LEU A 70 0.06 14.56 -3.47
CA LEU A 70 0.46 13.97 -2.19
C LEU A 70 1.27 14.91 -1.30
N GLY A 71 1.63 16.11 -1.82
CA GLY A 71 2.40 17.10 -1.10
C GLY A 71 3.83 16.63 -0.78
N VAL A 72 4.50 16.03 -1.76
CA VAL A 72 5.89 15.56 -1.68
C VAL A 72 6.69 16.03 -2.87
N ASP A 73 7.99 16.24 -2.67
CA ASP A 73 8.89 16.63 -3.75
C ASP A 73 9.19 15.47 -4.72
N THR A 74 9.10 14.24 -4.22
CA THR A 74 9.35 13.04 -5.03
C THR A 74 8.75 11.77 -4.41
N LEU A 75 8.27 10.86 -5.27
CA LEU A 75 7.82 9.51 -4.88
C LEU A 75 8.97 8.51 -4.73
N TRP A 76 10.20 8.90 -5.05
CA TRP A 76 11.36 8.01 -5.03
C TRP A 76 11.60 7.34 -3.67
N PRO A 77 11.46 8.01 -2.50
CA PRO A 77 11.61 7.38 -1.21
C PRO A 77 10.70 6.17 -0.98
N ALA A 78 9.44 6.21 -1.49
CA ALA A 78 8.51 5.10 -1.39
C ALA A 78 9.01 3.85 -2.14
N LEU A 79 9.63 4.04 -3.30
CA LEU A 79 10.18 2.96 -4.13
C LEU A 79 11.46 2.38 -3.53
N VAL A 80 12.36 3.24 -3.03
CA VAL A 80 13.65 2.81 -2.49
C VAL A 80 13.49 2.11 -1.13
N ALA A 81 12.53 2.53 -0.32
CA ALA A 81 12.25 1.89 0.96
C ALA A 81 11.82 0.42 0.79
N ASP A 82 11.14 0.08 -0.31
CA ASP A 82 10.70 -1.28 -0.55
C ASP A 82 11.76 -2.12 -1.28
N ARG A 83 12.57 -2.81 -0.49
CA ARG A 83 13.61 -3.70 -1.01
C ARG A 83 13.08 -4.81 -1.92
N ARG A 84 11.83 -5.20 -1.81
CA ARG A 84 11.19 -6.21 -2.68
C ARG A 84 11.04 -5.67 -4.10
N MET A 85 10.88 -4.36 -4.25
CA MET A 85 10.74 -3.68 -5.54
C MET A 85 12.10 -3.45 -6.22
N THR A 86 13.13 -3.11 -5.45
CA THR A 86 14.45 -2.72 -5.98
C THR A 86 15.44 -3.88 -6.05
N LEU A 87 15.45 -4.79 -5.05
CA LEU A 87 16.48 -5.82 -4.92
C LEU A 87 15.95 -7.25 -5.17
N GLY A 88 14.63 -7.41 -5.31
CA GLY A 88 13.99 -8.70 -5.56
C GLY A 88 14.02 -9.70 -4.39
N ARG A 89 13.50 -10.91 -4.65
CA ARG A 89 13.30 -11.94 -3.62
C ARG A 89 14.60 -12.50 -3.05
N LEU A 90 15.69 -12.45 -3.80
CA LEU A 90 16.98 -13.04 -3.41
C LEU A 90 17.86 -12.10 -2.58
N ALA A 91 17.46 -10.85 -2.40
CA ALA A 91 18.20 -9.87 -1.61
C ALA A 91 18.49 -10.28 -0.16
N LYS A 92 17.73 -11.24 0.37
CA LYS A 92 17.99 -11.82 1.71
C LYS A 92 19.11 -12.87 1.73
N ILE A 93 19.41 -13.46 0.59
CA ILE A 93 20.31 -14.62 0.49
C ILE A 93 21.64 -14.23 -0.15
N ARG A 94 21.61 -13.26 -1.06
CA ARG A 94 22.79 -12.74 -1.77
C ARG A 94 22.73 -11.23 -1.73
N GLN A 95 23.88 -10.58 -1.57
CA GLN A 95 24.00 -9.13 -1.79
C GLN A 95 23.99 -8.88 -3.31
N ASP A 96 22.88 -9.23 -3.95
CA ASP A 96 22.65 -8.95 -5.35
C ASP A 96 21.94 -7.61 -5.45
N TYR A 97 22.65 -6.61 -5.91
CA TYR A 97 22.16 -5.25 -6.12
C TYR A 97 21.64 -5.04 -7.55
N THR A 98 21.51 -6.09 -8.32
CA THR A 98 20.94 -6.00 -9.66
C THR A 98 19.47 -5.60 -9.56
N PRO A 99 19.06 -4.46 -10.12
CA PRO A 99 17.66 -4.03 -10.06
C PRO A 99 16.75 -5.08 -10.72
N HIS A 100 15.78 -5.56 -9.98
CA HIS A 100 14.82 -6.56 -10.46
C HIS A 100 13.77 -6.00 -11.40
N ARG A 101 13.61 -4.67 -11.36
CA ARG A 101 12.60 -3.95 -12.15
C ARG A 101 13.24 -2.76 -12.85
N SER A 102 12.80 -2.52 -14.06
CA SER A 102 13.18 -1.29 -14.77
C SER A 102 12.62 -0.05 -14.10
N LEU A 103 13.24 1.10 -14.34
CA LEU A 103 12.74 2.38 -13.84
C LEU A 103 11.31 2.67 -14.34
N THR A 104 10.99 2.25 -15.56
CA THR A 104 9.64 2.40 -16.13
C THR A 104 8.62 1.58 -15.33
N GLU A 105 8.92 0.32 -15.01
CA GLU A 105 8.06 -0.50 -14.16
C GLU A 105 7.87 0.11 -12.77
N LEU A 106 8.95 0.59 -12.15
CA LEU A 106 8.89 1.20 -10.82
C LEU A 106 8.00 2.46 -10.80
N ARG A 107 8.11 3.31 -11.81
CA ARG A 107 7.27 4.49 -11.98
C ARG A 107 5.80 4.11 -12.17
N GLY A 108 5.53 3.14 -13.03
CA GLY A 108 4.18 2.62 -13.24
C GLY A 108 3.57 2.03 -11.96
N ILE A 109 4.35 1.29 -11.18
CA ILE A 109 3.92 0.76 -9.88
C ILE A 109 3.59 1.89 -8.90
N ALA A 110 4.43 2.92 -8.80
CA ALA A 110 4.19 4.02 -7.88
C ALA A 110 2.88 4.77 -8.21
N VAL A 111 2.68 5.13 -9.47
CA VAL A 111 1.48 5.84 -9.92
C VAL A 111 0.24 4.96 -9.76
N GLU A 112 0.27 3.70 -10.20
CA GLU A 112 -0.84 2.77 -10.07
C GLU A 112 -1.23 2.54 -8.60
N THR A 113 -0.23 2.45 -7.72
CA THR A 113 -0.48 2.27 -6.29
C THR A 113 -1.09 3.54 -5.67
N ALA A 114 -0.56 4.72 -6.01
CA ALA A 114 -1.10 5.99 -5.53
C ALA A 114 -2.55 6.18 -5.97
N GLU A 115 -2.86 5.92 -7.24
CA GLU A 115 -4.20 6.01 -7.82
C GLU A 115 -5.17 5.01 -7.15
N THR A 116 -4.78 3.75 -7.08
CA THR A 116 -5.61 2.71 -6.44
C THR A 116 -5.92 3.04 -4.98
N LEU A 117 -4.94 3.50 -4.22
CA LEU A 117 -5.13 3.90 -2.83
C LEU A 117 -6.00 5.15 -2.72
N TRP A 118 -5.77 6.15 -3.57
CA TRP A 118 -6.59 7.35 -3.59
C TRP A 118 -8.07 7.04 -3.80
N GLU A 119 -8.38 6.21 -4.80
CA GLU A 119 -9.73 5.75 -5.08
C GLU A 119 -10.32 4.89 -3.95
N ALA A 120 -9.49 4.02 -3.34
CA ALA A 120 -9.92 3.23 -2.19
C ALA A 120 -10.30 4.13 -1.00
N PHE A 121 -9.55 5.19 -0.75
CA PHE A 121 -9.90 6.19 0.26
C PHE A 121 -11.18 6.95 -0.07
N ASP A 122 -11.43 7.27 -1.35
CA ASP A 122 -12.68 7.91 -1.77
C ASP A 122 -13.90 7.01 -1.52
N ARG A 123 -13.77 5.70 -1.78
CA ARG A 123 -14.83 4.73 -1.55
C ARG A 123 -15.00 4.37 -0.07
N ALA A 124 -13.90 4.14 0.62
CA ALA A 124 -13.91 3.69 2.02
C ALA A 124 -14.20 4.81 3.00
N ARG A 125 -13.74 6.04 2.70
CA ARG A 125 -13.79 7.22 3.58
C ARG A 125 -13.35 6.90 5.01
N PRO A 126 -12.11 6.44 5.20
CA PRO A 126 -11.66 6.03 6.52
C PRO A 126 -11.48 7.23 7.44
N ASP A 127 -11.84 7.08 8.70
CA ASP A 127 -11.55 8.05 9.77
C ASP A 127 -10.12 7.89 10.29
N VAL A 128 -9.62 6.64 10.25
CA VAL A 128 -8.32 6.26 10.80
C VAL A 128 -7.68 5.20 9.90
N VAL A 129 -6.38 5.27 9.76
CA VAL A 129 -5.54 4.22 9.16
C VAL A 129 -4.66 3.62 10.24
N LEU A 130 -4.72 2.30 10.40
CA LEU A 130 -3.78 1.54 11.23
C LEU A 130 -2.73 0.89 10.35
N GLY A 131 -1.47 1.09 10.66
CA GLY A 131 -0.36 0.52 9.89
C GLY A 131 0.88 0.28 10.71
N PHE A 132 1.87 -0.36 10.13
CA PHE A 132 3.23 -0.37 10.65
C PHE A 132 4.04 0.81 10.11
N VAL A 133 5.28 0.93 10.57
CA VAL A 133 6.26 1.83 9.97
C VAL A 133 6.31 1.56 8.46
N PRO A 134 6.12 2.58 7.61
CA PRO A 134 6.05 2.41 6.17
C PRO A 134 7.37 1.92 5.58
N VAL A 135 7.46 0.63 5.29
CA VAL A 135 8.65 -0.03 4.71
C VAL A 135 8.38 -0.64 3.32
N THR A 136 7.13 -0.61 2.88
CA THR A 136 6.74 -1.04 1.55
C THR A 136 6.21 0.14 0.74
N VAL A 137 6.24 0.02 -0.59
CA VAL A 137 5.69 1.08 -1.46
C VAL A 137 4.22 1.35 -1.13
N GLY A 138 3.45 0.29 -0.87
CA GLY A 138 2.05 0.41 -0.53
C GLY A 138 1.80 1.09 0.81
N ASP A 139 2.51 0.68 1.87
CA ASP A 139 2.39 1.30 3.20
C ASP A 139 2.78 2.78 3.16
N TYR A 140 3.87 3.09 2.44
CA TYR A 140 4.33 4.47 2.32
C TYR A 140 3.34 5.35 1.56
N LEU A 141 2.81 4.85 0.44
CA LEU A 141 1.81 5.59 -0.34
C LEU A 141 0.47 5.68 0.41
N ALA A 142 0.06 4.65 1.16
CA ALA A 142 -1.12 4.73 2.01
C ALA A 142 -0.98 5.82 3.09
N TYR A 143 0.21 5.92 3.71
CA TYR A 143 0.53 7.01 4.62
C TYR A 143 0.44 8.38 3.95
N LEU A 144 1.01 8.55 2.75
CA LEU A 144 0.96 9.82 2.02
C LEU A 144 -0.46 10.21 1.61
N VAL A 145 -1.26 9.25 1.14
CA VAL A 145 -2.67 9.45 0.79
C VAL A 145 -3.47 9.85 2.03
N ALA A 146 -3.29 9.14 3.13
CA ALA A 146 -3.97 9.48 4.39
C ALA A 146 -3.63 10.90 4.84
N ARG A 147 -2.35 11.26 4.82
CA ARG A 147 -1.89 12.62 5.15
C ARG A 147 -2.50 13.67 4.23
N ALA A 148 -2.48 13.46 2.91
CA ALA A 148 -3.05 14.39 1.94
C ALA A 148 -4.57 14.56 2.07
N ARG A 149 -5.24 13.54 2.63
CA ARG A 149 -6.68 13.52 2.92
C ARG A 149 -7.02 14.00 4.33
N GLY A 150 -6.05 14.34 5.18
CA GLY A 150 -6.28 14.71 6.57
C GLY A 150 -6.76 13.54 7.45
N VAL A 151 -6.52 12.31 7.04
CA VAL A 151 -6.91 11.09 7.78
C VAL A 151 -5.83 10.77 8.82
N THR A 152 -6.24 10.48 10.05
CA THR A 152 -5.32 10.11 11.13
C THR A 152 -4.65 8.77 10.84
N VAL A 153 -3.32 8.72 10.98
CA VAL A 153 -2.54 7.49 10.87
C VAL A 153 -1.99 7.11 12.23
N LEU A 154 -2.27 5.88 12.63
CA LEU A 154 -1.75 5.26 13.85
C LEU A 154 -0.75 4.17 13.45
N PRO A 155 0.53 4.30 13.85
CA PRO A 155 1.57 3.31 13.57
C PRO A 155 1.47 2.08 14.47
#